data_b250f302efd58999110e45053d6d07fd
#
_entry.id   b250f302efd58999110e45053d6d07fd
#
_cell.length_a   1.000
_cell.length_b   1.000
_cell.length_c   1.000
_cell.angle_alpha   90.00
_cell.angle_beta   90.00
_cell.angle_gamma   90.00
#
_symmetry.space_group_name_H-M   'P 1'
#
loop_
_entity.id
_entity.type
_entity.pdbx_description
1 polymer ?
#
loop_
_entity_poly.entity_id
_entity_poly.type
_entity_poly.pdbx_seq_one_letter_code
_entity_poly.pdbx_strand_id
1 'polypeptide(L)'
;MRKFEAIMQKIVGKEKVLGGTTTQASNILGPGHIKNHAALPSWIGEYDGGVSERVNMISETFSAYGLEMIAADDVKKRKWMKLFALTAIGPLSAIFDLNHTELYIDNKNQSISRNLGKEIILETRKVALAEGIEVSEDECLFMFNKIVDSKQT
;
A
#
# COMPACT_ATOMS: atom_id res chain seq x y z
N MET A 1 12.93 -0.53 -1.50
CA MET A 1 11.93 -0.22 -2.55
C MET A 1 12.50 0.53 -3.76
N ARG A 2 13.57 1.29 -3.64
CA ARG A 2 14.21 2.03 -4.76
C ARG A 2 14.84 1.18 -5.86
N LYS A 3 15.08 -0.11 -5.65
CA LYS A 3 15.90 -0.91 -6.59
C LYS A 3 15.16 -1.30 -7.87
N PHE A 4 13.87 -1.60 -7.81
CA PHE A 4 13.17 -2.16 -8.97
C PHE A 4 12.92 -1.09 -10.06
N GLU A 5 12.31 0.02 -9.71
CA GLU A 5 12.05 1.11 -10.67
C GLU A 5 13.36 1.69 -11.21
N ALA A 6 14.38 1.85 -10.36
CA ALA A 6 15.69 2.33 -10.81
C ALA A 6 16.38 1.34 -11.79
N ILE A 7 16.17 0.03 -11.61
CA ILE A 7 16.65 -0.97 -12.56
C ILE A 7 15.86 -0.88 -13.87
N MET A 8 14.54 -0.79 -13.79
CA MET A 8 13.69 -0.66 -14.98
C MET A 8 14.03 0.59 -15.78
N GLN A 9 14.22 1.73 -15.11
CA GLN A 9 14.62 2.98 -15.77
C GLN A 9 15.95 2.85 -16.53
N LYS A 10 16.90 2.07 -16.01
CA LYS A 10 18.18 1.80 -16.70
C LYS A 10 18.01 0.93 -17.95
N ILE A 11 17.01 0.05 -17.95
CA ILE A 11 16.79 -0.91 -19.06
C ILE A 11 15.95 -0.29 -20.17
N VAL A 12 14.82 0.36 -19.81
CA VAL A 12 13.82 0.80 -20.79
C VAL A 12 13.79 2.32 -21.01
N GLY A 13 14.56 3.09 -20.23
CA GLY A 13 14.53 4.54 -20.20
C GLY A 13 13.62 5.10 -19.13
N LYS A 14 14.03 6.21 -18.52
CA LYS A 14 13.33 6.86 -17.40
C LYS A 14 11.92 7.31 -17.80
N GLU A 15 11.79 7.81 -19.02
CA GLU A 15 10.54 8.32 -19.61
C GLU A 15 9.47 7.22 -19.79
N LYS A 16 9.84 5.95 -19.70
CA LYS A 16 8.91 4.80 -19.86
C LYS A 16 8.48 4.17 -18.56
N VAL A 17 8.98 4.68 -17.43
CA VAL A 17 8.69 4.09 -16.11
C VAL A 17 7.86 5.04 -15.26
N LEU A 18 6.73 4.57 -14.80
CA LEU A 18 5.91 5.22 -13.78
C LEU A 18 5.93 4.41 -12.48
N GLY A 19 5.73 5.08 -11.37
CA GLY A 19 5.47 4.42 -10.10
C GLY A 19 3.98 4.16 -9.92
N GLY A 20 3.63 3.10 -9.19
CA GLY A 20 2.24 2.85 -8.87
C GLY A 20 2.07 2.01 -7.63
N THR A 21 0.89 2.12 -7.01
CA THR A 21 0.45 1.27 -5.90
C THR A 21 -1.06 1.12 -5.94
N THR A 22 -1.57 -0.03 -5.50
CA THR A 22 -2.99 -0.32 -5.43
C THR A 22 -3.38 -0.80 -4.04
N THR A 23 -4.59 -0.49 -3.61
CA THR A 23 -5.21 -1.05 -2.40
C THR A 23 -6.36 -2.00 -2.73
N GLN A 24 -6.52 -2.38 -3.99
CA GLN A 24 -7.48 -3.40 -4.41
C GLN A 24 -7.21 -4.72 -3.67
N ALA A 25 -8.27 -5.36 -3.21
CA ALA A 25 -8.21 -6.66 -2.55
C ALA A 25 -9.12 -7.65 -3.26
N SER A 26 -8.56 -8.77 -3.70
CA SER A 26 -9.31 -9.80 -4.42
C SER A 26 -8.76 -11.19 -4.17
N ASN A 27 -9.63 -12.19 -4.25
CA ASN A 27 -9.29 -13.61 -4.13
C ASN A 27 -9.58 -14.35 -5.44
N ILE A 28 -8.72 -15.31 -5.75
CA ILE A 28 -8.96 -16.28 -6.84
C ILE A 28 -9.86 -17.37 -6.29
N LEU A 29 -11.06 -17.52 -6.86
CA LEU A 29 -11.99 -18.59 -6.50
C LEU A 29 -11.84 -19.82 -7.38
N GLY A 30 -11.18 -19.70 -8.55
CA GLY A 30 -10.90 -20.75 -9.51
C GLY A 30 -10.27 -20.16 -10.77
N PRO A 31 -9.88 -20.98 -11.74
CA PRO A 31 -9.33 -20.51 -13.01
C PRO A 31 -10.27 -19.49 -13.69
N GLY A 32 -9.78 -18.27 -13.92
CA GLY A 32 -10.55 -17.17 -14.50
C GLY A 32 -11.65 -16.58 -13.63
N HIS A 33 -11.82 -17.04 -12.39
CA HIS A 33 -12.85 -16.55 -11.46
C HIS A 33 -12.21 -15.81 -10.29
N ILE A 34 -12.41 -14.49 -10.25
CA ILE A 34 -11.85 -13.60 -9.23
C ILE A 34 -13.00 -12.91 -8.50
N LYS A 35 -12.97 -12.95 -7.17
CA LYS A 35 -13.87 -12.17 -6.32
C LYS A 35 -13.12 -10.92 -5.84
N ASN A 36 -13.59 -9.74 -6.22
CA ASN A 36 -13.09 -8.48 -5.67
C ASN A 36 -13.80 -8.20 -4.33
N HIS A 37 -13.04 -8.04 -3.26
CA HIS A 37 -13.56 -7.73 -1.92
C HIS A 37 -13.58 -6.24 -1.62
N ALA A 38 -12.71 -5.46 -2.26
CA ALA A 38 -12.63 -4.03 -2.04
C ALA A 38 -12.19 -3.31 -3.31
N ALA A 39 -13.12 -2.59 -3.92
CA ALA A 39 -12.84 -1.64 -4.99
C ALA A 39 -12.29 -0.35 -4.37
N LEU A 40 -11.01 -0.35 -4.02
CA LEU A 40 -10.32 0.78 -3.41
C LEU A 40 -9.42 1.47 -4.43
N PRO A 41 -9.04 2.75 -4.20
CA PRO A 41 -8.22 3.50 -5.13
C PRO A 41 -6.86 2.86 -5.43
N SER A 42 -6.40 3.09 -6.65
CA SER A 42 -5.01 2.87 -7.07
C SER A 42 -4.36 4.21 -7.37
N TRP A 43 -3.06 4.33 -7.18
CA TRP A 43 -2.31 5.55 -7.45
C TRP A 43 -1.23 5.29 -8.48
N ILE A 44 -1.03 6.28 -9.36
CA ILE A 44 0.03 6.27 -10.36
C ILE A 44 0.69 7.65 -10.40
N GLY A 45 1.99 7.71 -10.65
CA GLY A 45 2.72 8.98 -10.69
C GLY A 45 4.10 8.86 -11.32
N GLU A 46 4.71 9.99 -11.61
CA GLU A 46 6.10 10.04 -12.01
C GLU A 46 6.98 9.59 -10.85
N TYR A 47 8.00 8.79 -11.16
CA TYR A 47 8.86 8.24 -10.11
C TYR A 47 9.65 9.32 -9.35
N ASP A 48 9.98 10.42 -10.02
CA ASP A 48 10.69 11.54 -9.41
C ASP A 48 9.76 12.63 -8.85
N GLY A 49 8.46 12.36 -8.85
CA GLY A 49 7.43 13.28 -8.36
C GLY A 49 6.80 14.11 -9.47
N GLY A 50 5.69 14.76 -9.13
CA GLY A 50 4.89 15.54 -10.04
C GLY A 50 3.85 14.74 -10.82
N VAL A 51 2.88 15.47 -11.36
CA VAL A 51 1.82 14.93 -12.20
C VAL A 51 2.03 15.41 -13.64
N SER A 52 2.40 14.48 -14.52
CA SER A 52 2.56 14.76 -15.95
C SER A 52 1.26 14.53 -16.72
N GLU A 53 1.21 15.03 -17.97
CA GLU A 53 0.07 14.81 -18.86
C GLU A 53 -0.22 13.31 -19.09
N ARG A 54 0.83 12.48 -19.26
CA ARG A 54 0.65 11.02 -19.41
C ARG A 54 0.08 10.37 -18.15
N VAL A 55 0.44 10.84 -16.95
CA VAL A 55 -0.12 10.35 -15.67
C VAL A 55 -1.60 10.69 -15.60
N ASN A 56 -2.00 11.92 -15.93
CA ASN A 56 -3.40 12.33 -15.99
C ASN A 56 -4.19 11.50 -17.00
N MET A 57 -3.69 11.37 -18.21
CA MET A 57 -4.35 10.59 -19.28
C MET A 57 -4.59 9.14 -18.84
N ILE A 58 -3.61 8.49 -18.24
CA ILE A 58 -3.75 7.11 -17.74
C ILE A 58 -4.76 7.05 -16.60
N SER A 59 -4.67 7.97 -15.64
CA SER A 59 -5.56 8.06 -14.49
C SER A 59 -7.03 8.22 -14.93
N GLU A 60 -7.30 9.16 -15.83
CA GLU A 60 -8.63 9.43 -16.39
C GLU A 60 -9.15 8.23 -17.19
N THR A 61 -8.30 7.61 -18.01
CA THR A 61 -8.68 6.45 -18.82
C THR A 61 -9.13 5.29 -17.93
N PHE A 62 -8.35 4.92 -16.93
CA PHE A 62 -8.72 3.82 -16.02
C PHE A 62 -9.97 4.17 -15.20
N SER A 63 -10.07 5.40 -14.71
CA SER A 63 -11.24 5.85 -13.93
C SER A 63 -12.52 5.86 -14.74
N ALA A 64 -12.46 6.20 -16.02
CA ALA A 64 -13.60 6.15 -16.93
C ALA A 64 -14.17 4.72 -17.14
N TYR A 65 -13.32 3.70 -16.95
CA TYR A 65 -13.71 2.30 -17.04
C TYR A 65 -13.91 1.62 -15.67
N GLY A 66 -14.10 2.40 -14.60
CA GLY A 66 -14.52 1.91 -13.29
C GLY A 66 -13.40 1.47 -12.35
N LEU A 67 -12.12 1.66 -12.72
CA LEU A 67 -11.00 1.51 -11.81
C LEU A 67 -10.59 2.90 -11.30
N GLU A 68 -10.90 3.21 -10.05
CA GLU A 68 -10.48 4.48 -9.45
C GLU A 68 -8.95 4.58 -9.42
N MET A 69 -8.40 5.30 -10.39
CA MET A 69 -6.97 5.55 -10.54
C MET A 69 -6.69 7.02 -10.26
N ILE A 70 -5.88 7.30 -9.27
CA ILE A 70 -5.57 8.67 -8.82
C ILE A 70 -4.17 9.04 -9.27
N ALA A 71 -4.04 10.18 -9.96
CA ALA A 71 -2.77 10.80 -10.26
C ALA A 71 -2.12 11.29 -8.96
N ALA A 72 -0.94 10.78 -8.64
CA ALA A 72 -0.21 11.09 -7.41
C ALA A 72 1.00 11.98 -7.69
N ASP A 73 1.06 13.10 -7.00
CA ASP A 73 2.22 14.00 -7.06
C ASP A 73 3.48 13.35 -6.43
N ASP A 74 3.29 12.62 -5.34
CA ASP A 74 4.35 11.83 -4.69
C ASP A 74 3.94 10.35 -4.58
N VAL A 75 4.18 9.61 -5.65
CA VAL A 75 3.91 8.16 -5.70
C VAL A 75 4.80 7.37 -4.74
N LYS A 76 6.00 7.87 -4.42
CA LYS A 76 6.90 7.22 -3.45
C LYS A 76 6.29 7.23 -2.06
N LYS A 77 5.76 8.38 -1.62
CA LYS A 77 5.04 8.49 -0.34
C LYS A 77 3.82 7.55 -0.32
N ARG A 78 3.04 7.48 -1.42
CA ARG A 78 1.90 6.55 -1.52
C ARG A 78 2.31 5.08 -1.36
N LYS A 79 3.44 4.68 -1.95
CA LYS A 79 3.99 3.32 -1.78
C LYS A 79 4.41 3.05 -0.33
N TRP A 80 5.01 4.03 0.35
CA TRP A 80 5.36 3.91 1.76
C TRP A 80 4.12 3.81 2.66
N MET A 81 3.07 4.59 2.38
CA MET A 81 1.80 4.50 3.11
C MET A 81 1.22 3.09 3.11
N LYS A 82 1.24 2.41 1.95
CA LYS A 82 0.84 0.99 1.87
C LYS A 82 1.81 0.08 2.64
N LEU A 83 3.11 0.31 2.51
CA LEU A 83 4.14 -0.52 3.15
C LEU A 83 4.01 -0.52 4.66
N PHE A 84 3.70 0.60 5.30
CA PHE A 84 3.54 0.68 6.75
C PHE A 84 2.56 -0.37 7.29
N ALA A 85 1.38 -0.47 6.72
CA ALA A 85 0.42 -1.50 7.12
C ALA A 85 0.92 -2.92 6.83
N LEU A 86 1.53 -3.13 5.66
CA LEU A 86 1.99 -4.47 5.25
C LEU A 86 3.15 -4.98 6.09
N THR A 87 4.03 -4.12 6.61
CA THR A 87 5.16 -4.53 7.48
C THR A 87 4.70 -5.09 8.81
N ALA A 88 3.54 -4.69 9.30
CA ALA A 88 2.97 -5.21 10.54
C ALA A 88 2.04 -6.39 10.29
N ILE A 89 1.09 -6.26 9.35
CA ILE A 89 0.02 -7.24 9.18
C ILE A 89 0.55 -8.59 8.67
N GLY A 90 1.28 -8.58 7.57
CA GLY A 90 1.75 -9.82 6.93
C GLY A 90 2.67 -10.64 7.82
N PRO A 91 3.78 -10.09 8.32
CA PRO A 91 4.70 -10.85 9.18
C PRO A 91 4.07 -11.35 10.46
N LEU A 92 3.26 -10.55 11.14
CA LEU A 92 2.60 -10.99 12.39
C LEU A 92 1.57 -12.08 12.12
N SER A 93 0.78 -11.99 11.05
CA SER A 93 -0.13 -13.06 10.65
C SER A 93 0.61 -14.37 10.37
N ALA A 94 1.77 -14.30 9.69
CA ALA A 94 2.58 -15.47 9.40
C ALA A 94 3.23 -16.07 10.64
N ILE A 95 3.73 -15.24 11.58
CA ILE A 95 4.39 -15.72 12.81
C ILE A 95 3.38 -16.40 13.74
N PHE A 96 2.18 -15.82 13.87
CA PHE A 96 1.16 -16.35 14.78
C PHE A 96 0.24 -17.38 14.12
N ASP A 97 0.37 -17.63 12.83
CA ASP A 97 -0.51 -18.49 12.02
C ASP A 97 -2.01 -18.11 12.19
N LEU A 98 -2.27 -16.82 12.17
CA LEU A 98 -3.59 -16.23 12.35
C LEU A 98 -3.91 -15.34 11.16
N ASN A 99 -5.17 -15.37 10.72
CA ASN A 99 -5.63 -14.38 9.76
C ASN A 99 -5.79 -12.99 10.44
N HIS A 100 -6.00 -11.97 9.63
CA HIS A 100 -6.12 -10.60 10.08
C HIS A 100 -7.20 -10.40 11.18
N THR A 101 -8.38 -10.97 10.99
CA THR A 101 -9.50 -10.85 11.94
C THR A 101 -9.16 -11.53 13.27
N GLU A 102 -8.63 -12.74 13.20
CA GLU A 102 -8.17 -13.48 14.38
C GLU A 102 -7.07 -12.74 15.14
N LEU A 103 -6.12 -12.12 14.42
CA LEU A 103 -4.98 -11.46 15.04
C LEU A 103 -5.36 -10.13 15.71
N TYR A 104 -6.23 -9.32 15.09
CA TYR A 104 -6.44 -7.92 15.52
C TYR A 104 -7.85 -7.60 16.04
N ILE A 105 -8.84 -8.48 15.82
CA ILE A 105 -10.24 -8.21 16.15
C ILE A 105 -10.77 -9.22 17.15
N ASP A 106 -10.75 -10.51 16.83
CA ASP A 106 -11.42 -11.56 17.60
C ASP A 106 -10.49 -12.29 18.59
N ASN A 107 -9.37 -11.68 18.95
CA ASN A 107 -8.40 -12.27 19.86
C ASN A 107 -8.42 -11.56 21.23
N LYS A 108 -8.44 -12.36 22.32
CA LYS A 108 -8.30 -11.82 23.69
C LYS A 108 -7.00 -11.03 23.90
N ASN A 109 -5.98 -11.28 23.10
CA ASN A 109 -4.69 -10.59 23.10
C ASN A 109 -4.57 -9.52 22.01
N GLN A 110 -5.68 -9.08 21.39
CA GLN A 110 -5.69 -8.09 20.30
C GLN A 110 -4.95 -6.79 20.64
N SER A 111 -4.96 -6.36 21.91
CA SER A 111 -4.24 -5.18 22.36
C SER A 111 -2.72 -5.35 22.23
N ILE A 112 -2.20 -6.55 22.50
CA ILE A 112 -0.78 -6.89 22.35
C ILE A 112 -0.40 -6.87 20.85
N SER A 113 -1.19 -7.54 20.01
CA SER A 113 -0.97 -7.58 18.58
C SER A 113 -1.02 -6.19 17.95
N ARG A 114 -1.98 -5.35 18.36
CA ARG A 114 -2.10 -3.96 17.91
C ARG A 114 -0.91 -3.10 18.34
N ASN A 115 -0.46 -3.23 19.58
CA ASN A 115 0.69 -2.49 20.08
C ASN A 115 1.97 -2.92 19.35
N LEU A 116 2.20 -4.22 19.19
CA LEU A 116 3.35 -4.73 18.45
C LEU A 116 3.32 -4.25 16.98
N GLY A 117 2.15 -4.27 16.34
CA GLY A 117 1.98 -3.73 14.99
C GLY A 117 2.34 -2.25 14.89
N LYS A 118 1.93 -1.43 15.87
CA LYS A 118 2.29 0.00 15.93
C LYS A 118 3.80 0.20 16.07
N GLU A 119 4.46 -0.55 16.95
CA GLU A 119 5.91 -0.46 17.14
C GLU A 119 6.66 -0.78 15.82
N ILE A 120 6.29 -1.84 15.14
CA ILE A 120 6.86 -2.20 13.83
C ILE A 120 6.69 -1.07 12.81
N ILE A 121 5.52 -0.44 12.78
CA ILE A 121 5.26 0.68 11.88
C ILE A 121 6.10 1.89 12.23
N LEU A 122 6.25 2.22 13.51
CA LEU A 122 7.07 3.34 13.95
C LEU A 122 8.57 3.10 13.67
N GLU A 123 9.04 1.86 13.77
CA GLU A 123 10.39 1.51 13.32
C GLU A 123 10.54 1.66 11.80
N THR A 124 9.56 1.18 11.03
CA THR A 124 9.52 1.34 9.57
C THR A 124 9.50 2.82 9.18
N ARG A 125 8.82 3.68 9.96
CA ARG A 125 8.82 5.13 9.76
C ARG A 125 10.22 5.73 9.85
N LYS A 126 11.06 5.27 10.79
CA LYS A 126 12.46 5.76 10.90
C LYS A 126 13.23 5.48 9.60
N VAL A 127 13.00 4.33 8.98
CA VAL A 127 13.60 4.00 7.67
C VAL A 127 13.05 4.90 6.56
N ALA A 128 11.74 5.16 6.55
CA ALA A 128 11.13 6.07 5.57
C ALA A 128 11.73 7.48 5.65
N LEU A 129 11.86 8.03 6.87
CA LEU A 129 12.48 9.34 7.10
C LEU A 129 13.96 9.36 6.63
N ALA A 130 14.73 8.31 6.90
CA ALA A 130 16.11 8.17 6.42
C ALA A 130 16.20 8.07 4.89
N GLU A 131 15.14 7.59 4.23
CA GLU A 131 15.00 7.57 2.78
C GLU A 131 14.43 8.88 2.19
N GLY A 132 14.25 9.93 3.02
CA GLY A 132 13.76 11.24 2.62
C GLY A 132 12.25 11.29 2.37
N ILE A 133 11.48 10.37 2.95
CA ILE A 133 10.01 10.38 2.89
C ILE A 133 9.48 11.02 4.17
N GLU A 134 9.00 12.23 4.06
CA GLU A 134 8.40 12.93 5.20
C GLU A 134 6.99 12.39 5.46
N VAL A 135 6.80 11.82 6.66
CA VAL A 135 5.55 11.24 7.11
C VAL A 135 5.42 11.38 8.63
N SER A 136 4.27 11.84 9.08
CA SER A 136 3.94 11.91 10.52
C SER A 136 3.62 10.52 11.08
N GLU A 137 3.56 10.39 12.40
CA GLU A 137 3.16 9.14 13.06
C GLU A 137 1.70 8.80 12.73
N ASP A 138 0.83 9.80 12.75
CA ASP A 138 -0.59 9.61 12.42
C ASP A 138 -0.78 9.13 10.97
N GLU A 139 -0.03 9.70 10.01
CA GLU A 139 -0.09 9.26 8.62
C GLU A 139 0.35 7.80 8.48
N CYS A 140 1.44 7.36 9.10
CA CYS A 140 1.90 5.98 8.95
C CYS A 140 1.00 4.97 9.68
N LEU A 141 0.34 5.37 10.78
CA LEU A 141 -0.60 4.53 11.50
C LEU A 141 -2.00 4.50 10.88
N PHE A 142 -2.35 5.50 10.06
CA PHE A 142 -3.69 5.65 9.49
C PHE A 142 -4.18 4.39 8.74
N MET A 143 -3.38 3.89 7.81
CA MET A 143 -3.75 2.69 7.03
C MET A 143 -3.82 1.45 7.90
N PHE A 144 -2.91 1.29 8.85
CA PHE A 144 -2.94 0.19 9.80
C PHE A 144 -4.22 0.21 10.63
N ASN A 145 -4.53 1.34 11.26
CA ASN A 145 -5.74 1.48 12.07
C ASN A 145 -7.00 1.20 11.25
N LYS A 146 -7.08 1.76 10.02
CA LYS A 146 -8.22 1.50 9.13
C LYS A 146 -8.40 0.02 8.81
N ILE A 147 -7.29 -0.71 8.59
CA ILE A 147 -7.35 -2.14 8.29
C ILE A 147 -7.72 -2.95 9.54
N VAL A 148 -7.06 -2.71 10.68
CA VAL A 148 -7.31 -3.49 11.91
C VAL A 148 -8.65 -3.20 12.57
N ASP A 149 -9.30 -2.08 12.22
CA ASP A 149 -10.65 -1.75 12.68
C ASP A 149 -11.74 -2.23 11.71
N SER A 150 -11.37 -2.64 10.48
CA SER A 150 -12.33 -3.17 9.51
C SER A 150 -12.61 -4.64 9.77
N LYS A 151 -13.87 -4.99 10.04
CA LYS A 151 -14.30 -6.38 9.97
C LYS A 151 -14.28 -6.80 8.49
N GLN A 152 -13.41 -7.74 8.15
CA GLN A 152 -13.50 -8.39 6.85
C GLN A 152 -14.67 -9.36 6.90
N THR A 153 -15.76 -9.00 6.24
CA THR A 153 -16.91 -9.90 5.99
C THR A 153 -16.59 -10.87 4.87
#